data_5649eb120855064aebcc67622ed0e139
#
_entry.id   5649eb120855064aebcc67622ed0e139
#
_cell.length_a   1.000
_cell.length_b   1.000
_cell.length_c   1.000
_cell.angle_alpha   90.00
_cell.angle_beta   90.00
_cell.angle_gamma   90.00
#
_symmetry.space_group_name_H-M   'P 1'
#
loop_
_entity.id
_entity.type
_entity.pdbx_description
1 polymer ?
#
loop_
_entity_poly.entity_id
_entity_poly.type
_entity_poly.pdbx_seq_one_letter_code
_entity_poly.pdbx_strand_id
1 'polypeptide(L)'
;MSETKTFEELFLSSNLSHNLSVSNLKILLISDINSNYMYVEKLKEWQLENNQYFDYVFFCGNFLNFNQEVNEQNNLPKAEADISGLITYIENIQLNVFYVPGYNDPKTLLKEEAPTITVKSKNIHKKFVKLADDLYVIGVSGNVAKLIDNIPDGYFYIQGNTIKKDNQSEYSLFSFNDKKFNNDLKETIDAFKKEISENNSTPNIKFILLTNIGPSHSPTTFLINEKEHNMCSSGSKRLQSDIAENSKEILLNVHGGSPNNKGVSMIRDTVIVNPGELEKGNFAILEMERDAMDNYNWKIKNIELKELI
;
A
#
# COMPACT_ATOMS: atom_id res chain seq x y z
N MET A 1 -15.76 33.63 35.27
CA MET A 1 -14.42 33.23 34.78
C MET A 1 -14.61 31.94 34.00
N SER A 2 -14.59 32.00 32.66
CA SER A 2 -14.68 30.82 31.79
C SER A 2 -13.28 30.27 31.62
N GLU A 3 -13.05 29.09 32.11
CA GLU A 3 -11.80 28.35 31.85
C GLU A 3 -11.67 28.08 30.36
N THR A 4 -10.68 28.71 29.75
CA THR A 4 -10.26 28.41 28.37
C THR A 4 -9.50 27.08 28.38
N LYS A 5 -10.16 26.03 27.90
CA LYS A 5 -9.50 24.74 27.69
C LYS A 5 -8.37 24.90 26.71
N THR A 6 -7.22 24.30 27.02
CA THR A 6 -6.05 24.30 26.13
C THR A 6 -6.33 23.47 24.88
N PHE A 7 -5.60 23.75 23.80
CA PHE A 7 -5.71 23.04 22.53
C PHE A 7 -5.45 21.52 22.70
N GLU A 8 -4.59 21.13 23.63
CA GLU A 8 -4.34 19.72 23.99
C GLU A 8 -5.54 19.07 24.68
N GLU A 9 -6.25 19.76 25.56
CA GLU A 9 -7.47 19.26 26.21
C GLU A 9 -8.62 19.11 25.22
N LEU A 10 -8.72 20.00 24.22
CA LEU A 10 -9.67 19.87 23.12
C LEU A 10 -9.31 18.70 22.19
N PHE A 11 -8.03 18.48 21.94
CA PHE A 11 -7.53 17.38 21.11
C PHE A 11 -7.69 16.02 21.82
N LEU A 12 -7.44 15.95 23.12
CA LEU A 12 -7.66 14.77 23.95
C LEU A 12 -9.16 14.49 24.15
N SER A 13 -10.00 15.54 24.28
CA SER A 13 -11.44 15.36 24.39
C SER A 13 -12.09 14.92 23.08
N SER A 14 -11.56 15.29 21.92
CA SER A 14 -12.01 14.79 20.62
C SER A 14 -11.63 13.32 20.41
N ASN A 15 -10.51 12.86 20.98
CA ASN A 15 -10.11 11.45 20.95
C ASN A 15 -10.88 10.59 21.99
N LEU A 16 -11.46 11.16 23.03
CA LEU A 16 -12.24 10.45 24.03
C LEU A 16 -13.73 10.29 23.64
N SER A 17 -14.23 11.07 22.68
CA SER A 17 -15.60 10.93 22.16
C SER A 17 -15.77 9.89 21.04
N HIS A 18 -14.70 9.22 20.61
CA HIS A 18 -14.73 8.17 19.57
C HIS A 18 -15.01 6.75 20.09
N ASN A 19 -15.56 6.61 21.29
CA ASN A 19 -16.09 5.34 21.81
C ASN A 19 -17.48 4.96 21.29
N LEU A 20 -17.98 5.61 20.25
CA LEU A 20 -19.01 5.03 19.40
C LEU A 20 -18.31 4.06 18.46
N SER A 21 -18.60 2.77 18.61
CA SER A 21 -18.03 1.72 17.75
C SER A 21 -18.12 2.14 16.28
N VAL A 22 -16.98 2.42 15.67
CA VAL A 22 -16.92 2.71 14.23
C VAL A 22 -17.53 1.52 13.51
N SER A 23 -18.63 1.72 12.81
CA SER A 23 -19.38 0.65 12.14
C SER A 23 -19.08 0.57 10.64
N ASN A 24 -18.62 1.66 10.06
CA ASN A 24 -18.29 1.76 8.64
C ASN A 24 -17.00 2.54 8.46
N LEU A 25 -16.23 2.19 7.43
CA LEU A 25 -15.07 2.92 6.99
C LEU A 25 -15.09 3.08 5.48
N LYS A 26 -14.70 4.26 5.01
CA LYS A 26 -14.49 4.55 3.59
C LYS A 26 -13.05 5.02 3.38
N ILE A 27 -12.31 4.28 2.57
CA ILE A 27 -10.87 4.45 2.41
C ILE A 27 -10.56 4.69 0.94
N LEU A 28 -9.80 5.75 0.66
CA LEU A 28 -9.23 6.00 -0.67
C LEU A 28 -7.93 5.21 -0.80
N LEU A 29 -7.83 4.41 -1.86
CA LEU A 29 -6.64 3.61 -2.19
C LEU A 29 -5.96 4.21 -3.41
N ILE A 30 -4.69 4.56 -3.28
CA ILE A 30 -3.87 5.13 -4.36
C ILE A 30 -2.48 4.50 -4.37
N SER A 31 -1.85 4.52 -5.53
CA SER A 31 -0.48 4.04 -5.74
C SER A 31 0.17 4.74 -6.93
N ASP A 32 1.49 4.69 -7.00
CA ASP A 32 2.26 5.01 -8.19
C ASP A 32 1.92 6.40 -8.78
N ILE A 33 2.18 7.46 -8.00
CA ILE A 33 2.02 8.87 -8.42
C ILE A 33 3.14 9.25 -9.39
N ASN A 34 4.35 8.71 -9.19
CA ASN A 34 5.52 8.88 -10.06
C ASN A 34 5.80 10.35 -10.41
N SER A 35 5.75 11.24 -9.42
CA SER A 35 5.96 12.70 -9.53
C SER A 35 4.87 13.44 -10.32
N ASN A 36 3.73 12.81 -10.61
CA ASN A 36 2.66 13.44 -11.39
C ASN A 36 1.64 14.16 -10.49
N TYR A 37 1.95 15.39 -10.09
CA TYR A 37 1.10 16.24 -9.24
C TYR A 37 -0.28 16.51 -9.84
N MET A 38 -0.37 16.58 -11.19
CA MET A 38 -1.62 16.90 -11.89
C MET A 38 -2.73 15.91 -11.53
N TYR A 39 -2.42 14.63 -11.43
CA TYR A 39 -3.45 13.64 -11.11
C TYR A 39 -3.86 13.66 -9.62
N VAL A 40 -3.00 14.14 -8.74
CA VAL A 40 -3.40 14.37 -7.33
C VAL A 40 -4.39 15.53 -7.25
N GLU A 41 -4.17 16.61 -8.01
CA GLU A 41 -5.10 17.74 -8.12
C GLU A 41 -6.43 17.31 -8.73
N LYS A 42 -6.42 16.61 -9.86
CA LYS A 42 -7.63 16.05 -10.49
C LYS A 42 -8.39 15.12 -9.54
N LEU A 43 -7.71 14.33 -8.73
CA LEU A 43 -8.36 13.44 -7.75
C LEU A 43 -9.09 14.25 -6.67
N LYS A 44 -8.49 15.36 -6.22
CA LYS A 44 -9.13 16.28 -5.29
C LYS A 44 -10.36 16.95 -5.92
N GLU A 45 -10.25 17.43 -7.16
CA GLU A 45 -11.38 18.02 -7.90
C GLU A 45 -12.51 17.00 -8.05
N TRP A 46 -12.18 15.77 -8.48
CA TRP A 46 -13.13 14.67 -8.58
C TRP A 46 -13.82 14.39 -7.23
N GLN A 47 -13.06 14.37 -6.13
CA GLN A 47 -13.59 14.18 -4.79
C GLN A 47 -14.66 15.22 -4.44
N LEU A 48 -14.37 16.50 -4.71
CA LEU A 48 -15.27 17.61 -4.44
C LEU A 48 -16.53 17.56 -5.32
N GLU A 49 -16.37 17.33 -6.62
CA GLU A 49 -17.47 17.26 -7.59
C GLU A 49 -18.43 16.09 -7.26
N ASN A 50 -17.91 14.98 -6.77
CA ASN A 50 -18.68 13.79 -6.43
C ASN A 50 -19.11 13.73 -4.96
N ASN A 51 -18.84 14.78 -4.16
CA ASN A 51 -19.17 14.85 -2.73
C ASN A 51 -18.66 13.62 -1.96
N GLN A 52 -17.43 13.17 -2.25
CA GLN A 52 -16.85 12.02 -1.59
C GLN A 52 -16.08 12.44 -0.34
N TYR A 53 -16.30 11.69 0.74
CA TYR A 53 -15.55 11.83 1.99
C TYR A 53 -14.91 10.50 2.33
N PHE A 54 -13.65 10.55 2.80
CA PHE A 54 -12.88 9.38 3.18
C PHE A 54 -12.44 9.50 4.64
N ASP A 55 -12.42 8.39 5.35
CA ASP A 55 -11.86 8.31 6.70
C ASP A 55 -10.34 8.27 6.67
N TYR A 56 -9.80 7.60 5.65
CA TYR A 56 -8.36 7.39 5.45
C TYR A 56 -7.99 7.43 3.97
N VAL A 57 -6.71 7.74 3.72
CA VAL A 57 -6.02 7.45 2.44
C VAL A 57 -4.95 6.40 2.71
N PHE A 58 -4.95 5.32 1.94
CA PHE A 58 -3.87 4.35 1.90
C PHE A 58 -3.08 4.52 0.62
N PHE A 59 -1.79 4.80 0.79
CA PHE A 59 -0.90 5.00 -0.35
C PHE A 59 0.19 3.93 -0.38
N CYS A 60 0.26 3.21 -1.51
CA CYS A 60 1.08 2.02 -1.67
C CYS A 60 2.50 2.30 -2.22
N GLY A 61 2.97 3.56 -2.17
CA GLY A 61 4.33 3.93 -2.55
C GLY A 61 4.51 4.31 -4.02
N ASN A 62 5.75 4.57 -4.41
CA ASN A 62 6.15 5.20 -5.66
C ASN A 62 5.58 6.63 -5.78
N PHE A 63 5.95 7.48 -4.79
CA PHE A 63 5.69 8.92 -4.85
C PHE A 63 6.39 9.55 -6.05
N LEU A 64 7.64 9.15 -6.24
CA LEU A 64 8.53 9.70 -7.23
C LEU A 64 8.86 8.67 -8.32
N ASN A 65 9.36 9.19 -9.43
CA ASN A 65 10.11 8.43 -10.42
C ASN A 65 11.61 8.70 -10.20
N PHE A 66 12.12 8.28 -9.04
CA PHE A 66 13.48 8.56 -8.61
C PHE A 66 14.44 7.44 -9.05
N ASN A 67 15.36 7.78 -9.95
CA ASN A 67 16.41 6.85 -10.35
C ASN A 67 17.54 6.87 -9.31
N GLN A 68 17.58 5.87 -8.46
CA GLN A 68 18.54 5.75 -7.36
C GLN A 68 20.00 5.60 -7.83
N GLU A 69 20.24 5.01 -9.00
CA GLU A 69 21.61 4.70 -9.46
C GLU A 69 22.38 5.95 -9.93
N VAL A 70 21.67 6.97 -10.37
CA VAL A 70 22.30 8.16 -10.97
C VAL A 70 22.54 9.28 -9.95
N ASN A 71 21.86 9.34 -8.79
CA ASN A 71 21.72 10.60 -8.05
C ASN A 71 21.64 10.51 -6.52
N GLU A 72 22.05 9.42 -5.86
CA GLU A 72 21.82 9.24 -4.41
C GLU A 72 22.37 10.38 -3.53
N GLN A 73 23.50 10.98 -3.86
CA GLN A 73 24.14 11.97 -2.97
C GLN A 73 23.70 13.42 -3.22
N ASN A 74 23.38 13.79 -4.45
CA ASN A 74 23.13 15.19 -4.80
C ASN A 74 21.65 15.56 -4.85
N ASN A 75 20.74 14.60 -5.01
CA ASN A 75 19.30 14.85 -5.20
C ASN A 75 18.41 14.40 -4.05
N LEU A 76 18.96 13.78 -3.00
CA LEU A 76 18.16 13.30 -1.88
C LEU A 76 17.35 14.40 -1.17
N PRO A 77 17.91 15.57 -0.83
CA PRO A 77 17.12 16.64 -0.21
C PRO A 77 15.99 17.15 -1.10
N LYS A 78 16.21 17.19 -2.42
CA LYS A 78 15.17 17.56 -3.37
C LYS A 78 14.07 16.50 -3.43
N ALA A 79 14.44 15.21 -3.50
CA ALA A 79 13.48 14.11 -3.52
C ALA A 79 12.61 14.09 -2.23
N GLU A 80 13.20 14.32 -1.07
CA GLU A 80 12.46 14.43 0.20
C GLU A 80 11.52 15.64 0.22
N ALA A 81 11.95 16.78 -0.33
CA ALA A 81 11.10 17.96 -0.47
C ALA A 81 9.94 17.74 -1.45
N ASP A 82 10.19 17.06 -2.58
CA ASP A 82 9.17 16.73 -3.57
C ASP A 82 8.13 15.77 -2.96
N ILE A 83 8.56 14.76 -2.17
CA ILE A 83 7.64 13.88 -1.44
C ILE A 83 6.81 14.66 -0.42
N SER A 84 7.44 15.57 0.33
CA SER A 84 6.73 16.43 1.27
C SER A 84 5.64 17.25 0.58
N GLY A 85 5.94 17.80 -0.59
CA GLY A 85 4.96 18.49 -1.44
C GLY A 85 3.81 17.57 -1.84
N LEU A 86 4.10 16.39 -2.40
CA LEU A 86 3.08 15.43 -2.81
C LEU A 86 2.18 14.99 -1.65
N ILE A 87 2.76 14.68 -0.50
CA ILE A 87 1.99 14.31 0.69
C ILE A 87 1.08 15.45 1.12
N THR A 88 1.57 16.70 1.09
CA THR A 88 0.76 17.88 1.41
C THR A 88 -0.44 18.02 0.45
N TYR A 89 -0.27 17.73 -0.83
CA TYR A 89 -1.39 17.66 -1.77
C TYR A 89 -2.39 16.56 -1.42
N ILE A 90 -1.93 15.37 -1.05
CA ILE A 90 -2.80 14.25 -0.61
C ILE A 90 -3.53 14.63 0.68
N GLU A 91 -2.87 15.30 1.63
CA GLU A 91 -3.47 15.79 2.88
C GLU A 91 -4.61 16.80 2.64
N ASN A 92 -4.66 17.44 1.48
CA ASN A 92 -5.80 18.29 1.08
C ASN A 92 -7.03 17.45 0.65
N ILE A 93 -6.85 16.16 0.36
CA ILE A 93 -7.94 15.21 0.10
C ILE A 93 -8.45 14.67 1.44
N GLN A 94 -7.54 14.17 2.28
CA GLN A 94 -7.84 13.64 3.62
C GLN A 94 -6.58 13.71 4.50
N LEU A 95 -6.74 14.15 5.74
CA LEU A 95 -5.63 14.31 6.69
C LEU A 95 -5.05 12.99 7.21
N ASN A 96 -5.85 11.95 7.31
CA ASN A 96 -5.43 10.64 7.81
C ASN A 96 -4.82 9.80 6.67
N VAL A 97 -3.57 10.09 6.31
CA VAL A 97 -2.84 9.39 5.27
C VAL A 97 -1.88 8.38 5.90
N PHE A 98 -2.02 7.10 5.55
CA PHE A 98 -1.06 6.06 5.86
C PHE A 98 -0.38 5.61 4.56
N TYR A 99 0.94 5.55 4.59
CA TYR A 99 1.69 5.16 3.41
C TYR A 99 2.85 4.22 3.71
N VAL A 100 3.23 3.48 2.70
CA VAL A 100 4.49 2.74 2.65
C VAL A 100 5.32 3.28 1.49
N PRO A 101 6.64 3.42 1.63
CA PRO A 101 7.50 3.80 0.50
C PRO A 101 7.48 2.74 -0.60
N GLY A 102 7.66 3.18 -1.85
CA GLY A 102 7.80 2.31 -3.00
C GLY A 102 9.23 2.11 -3.45
N TYR A 103 9.36 1.38 -4.55
CA TYR A 103 10.66 1.09 -5.17
C TYR A 103 11.39 2.34 -5.65
N ASN A 104 10.64 3.27 -6.24
CA ASN A 104 11.17 4.51 -6.80
C ASN A 104 11.35 5.62 -5.75
N ASP A 105 11.06 5.35 -4.48
CA ASP A 105 11.21 6.33 -3.42
C ASP A 105 12.59 6.23 -2.75
N PRO A 106 13.09 7.32 -2.13
CA PRO A 106 14.37 7.31 -1.43
C PRO A 106 14.45 6.22 -0.35
N LYS A 107 15.57 5.50 -0.29
CA LYS A 107 15.81 4.45 0.72
C LYS A 107 15.80 4.95 2.17
N THR A 108 15.97 6.26 2.36
CA THR A 108 15.86 6.88 3.69
C THR A 108 14.47 6.67 4.32
N LEU A 109 13.42 6.56 3.49
CA LEU A 109 12.05 6.27 3.96
C LEU A 109 11.87 4.82 4.44
N LEU A 110 12.78 3.92 4.12
CA LEU A 110 12.76 2.51 4.54
C LEU A 110 13.50 2.27 5.86
N LYS A 111 14.10 3.30 6.46
CA LYS A 111 14.78 3.19 7.74
C LYS A 111 13.78 3.25 8.89
N GLU A 112 14.10 2.63 10.04
CA GLU A 112 13.26 2.73 11.24
C GLU A 112 13.07 4.17 11.69
N GLU A 113 14.13 4.96 11.62
CA GLU A 113 14.14 6.40 11.88
C GLU A 113 13.96 7.18 10.57
N ALA A 114 12.95 6.80 9.78
CA ALA A 114 12.64 7.54 8.57
C ALA A 114 12.27 8.99 8.91
N PRO A 115 12.71 9.97 8.11
CA PRO A 115 12.36 11.35 8.34
C PRO A 115 10.84 11.53 8.37
N THR A 116 10.35 12.28 9.35
CA THR A 116 8.94 12.68 9.39
C THR A 116 8.73 13.72 8.31
N ILE A 117 8.08 13.33 7.23
CA ILE A 117 7.83 14.22 6.08
C ILE A 117 6.78 15.26 6.44
N THR A 118 5.67 14.83 7.05
CA THR A 118 4.63 15.71 7.59
C THR A 118 4.13 15.17 8.93
N VAL A 119 3.51 16.02 9.74
CA VAL A 119 3.00 15.63 11.07
C VAL A 119 1.71 14.82 10.95
N LYS A 120 0.96 14.97 9.86
CA LYS A 120 -0.38 14.38 9.68
C LYS A 120 -0.33 13.01 9.01
N SER A 121 0.52 12.87 8.00
CA SER A 121 0.70 11.62 7.27
C SER A 121 1.74 10.72 7.94
N LYS A 122 1.49 9.42 7.95
CA LYS A 122 2.34 8.46 8.65
C LYS A 122 2.93 7.44 7.68
N ASN A 123 4.26 7.39 7.66
CA ASN A 123 4.97 6.24 7.12
C ASN A 123 4.78 5.06 8.08
N ILE A 124 4.09 4.04 7.60
CA ILE A 124 3.79 2.84 8.41
C ILE A 124 4.64 1.63 8.01
N HIS A 125 5.75 1.84 7.28
CA HIS A 125 6.69 0.75 7.01
C HIS A 125 7.20 0.13 8.31
N LYS A 126 7.07 -1.19 8.46
CA LYS A 126 7.36 -1.98 9.66
C LYS A 126 6.57 -1.53 10.91
N LYS A 127 5.38 -1.02 10.69
CA LYS A 127 4.50 -0.54 11.77
C LYS A 127 3.08 -1.02 11.54
N PHE A 128 2.30 -0.96 12.61
CA PHE A 128 0.86 -1.15 12.54
C PHE A 128 0.13 -0.01 13.24
N VAL A 129 -1.07 0.27 12.76
CA VAL A 129 -1.89 1.36 13.27
C VAL A 129 -3.31 0.86 13.47
N LYS A 130 -3.89 1.20 14.60
CA LYS A 130 -5.27 0.89 14.94
C LYS A 130 -6.22 1.79 14.15
N LEU A 131 -7.16 1.21 13.43
CA LEU A 131 -8.23 1.91 12.71
C LEU A 131 -9.54 1.87 13.51
N ALA A 132 -9.80 0.77 14.18
CA ALA A 132 -10.91 0.54 15.10
C ALA A 132 -10.45 -0.45 16.18
N ASP A 133 -11.30 -0.75 17.18
CA ASP A 133 -10.90 -1.59 18.33
C ASP A 133 -10.37 -2.97 17.93
N ASP A 134 -10.85 -3.52 16.85
CA ASP A 134 -10.54 -4.84 16.32
C ASP A 134 -10.09 -4.82 14.86
N LEU A 135 -9.73 -3.65 14.33
CA LEU A 135 -9.23 -3.48 12.96
C LEU A 135 -7.94 -2.66 12.94
N TYR A 136 -6.93 -3.21 12.29
CA TYR A 136 -5.62 -2.58 12.15
C TYR A 136 -5.18 -2.51 10.69
N VAL A 137 -4.26 -1.60 10.39
CA VAL A 137 -3.48 -1.62 9.15
C VAL A 137 -2.02 -1.91 9.50
N ILE A 138 -1.41 -2.84 8.81
CA ILE A 138 0.00 -3.20 8.92
C ILE A 138 0.68 -2.80 7.61
N GLY A 139 1.72 -1.99 7.70
CA GLY A 139 2.47 -1.53 6.54
C GLY A 139 3.82 -2.21 6.42
N VAL A 140 4.09 -2.79 5.26
CA VAL A 140 5.43 -3.31 4.94
C VAL A 140 5.77 -2.94 3.52
N SER A 141 6.83 -2.16 3.39
CA SER A 141 7.43 -1.82 2.11
C SER A 141 8.69 -2.63 1.88
N GLY A 142 9.05 -2.76 0.68
CA GLY A 142 10.31 -3.39 0.31
C GLY A 142 10.29 -3.67 -1.17
N ASN A 143 11.44 -3.53 -1.75
CA ASN A 143 11.63 -3.85 -3.14
C ASN A 143 11.97 -5.33 -3.25
N VAL A 144 11.01 -6.10 -3.69
CA VAL A 144 11.21 -7.53 -3.93
C VAL A 144 11.57 -7.80 -5.38
N ALA A 145 11.03 -6.98 -6.29
CA ALA A 145 11.23 -7.18 -7.71
C ALA A 145 11.74 -5.90 -8.39
N LYS A 146 12.93 -5.97 -8.95
CA LYS A 146 13.45 -4.95 -9.86
C LYS A 146 13.38 -5.51 -11.28
N LEU A 147 12.79 -4.74 -12.19
CA LEU A 147 12.93 -5.04 -13.62
C LEU A 147 14.42 -4.95 -13.98
N ILE A 148 14.95 -5.94 -14.69
CA ILE A 148 16.34 -5.91 -15.11
C ILE A 148 16.44 -4.98 -16.32
N ASP A 149 17.15 -3.85 -16.13
CA ASP A 149 17.26 -2.78 -17.13
C ASP A 149 18.06 -3.18 -18.39
N ASN A 150 18.89 -4.22 -18.30
CA ASN A 150 19.71 -4.70 -19.39
C ASN A 150 19.28 -6.10 -19.81
N ILE A 151 18.18 -6.21 -20.53
CA ILE A 151 17.86 -7.43 -21.27
C ILE A 151 18.78 -7.48 -22.49
N PRO A 152 19.64 -8.48 -22.60
CA PRO A 152 20.54 -8.60 -23.76
C PRO A 152 19.74 -8.66 -25.07
N ASP A 153 20.23 -8.02 -26.12
CA ASP A 153 19.61 -8.09 -27.45
C ASP A 153 19.48 -9.54 -27.94
N GLY A 154 18.32 -9.89 -28.46
CA GLY A 154 18.06 -11.22 -29.03
C GLY A 154 16.61 -11.68 -28.89
N TYR A 155 16.31 -12.85 -29.42
CA TYR A 155 15.00 -13.49 -29.27
C TYR A 155 14.90 -14.13 -27.88
N PHE A 156 13.93 -13.67 -27.08
CA PHE A 156 13.66 -14.17 -25.75
C PHE A 156 12.20 -14.60 -25.66
N TYR A 157 11.93 -15.64 -24.90
CA TYR A 157 10.59 -15.97 -24.48
C TYR A 157 10.48 -15.94 -22.96
N ILE A 158 9.32 -15.54 -22.48
CA ILE A 158 9.07 -15.41 -21.04
C ILE A 158 8.36 -16.68 -20.58
N GLN A 159 8.92 -17.36 -19.59
CA GLN A 159 8.28 -18.47 -18.93
C GLN A 159 8.21 -18.22 -17.43
N GLY A 160 7.03 -17.87 -16.94
CA GLY A 160 6.86 -17.44 -15.55
C GLY A 160 7.61 -16.13 -15.30
N ASN A 161 8.57 -16.12 -14.38
CA ASN A 161 9.40 -14.96 -14.05
C ASN A 161 10.77 -14.97 -14.73
N THR A 162 10.99 -15.86 -15.68
CA THR A 162 12.27 -16.01 -16.36
C THR A 162 12.15 -15.65 -17.82
N ILE A 163 13.17 -15.01 -18.34
CA ILE A 163 13.40 -14.83 -19.77
C ILE A 163 14.37 -15.92 -20.20
N LYS A 164 13.97 -16.70 -21.20
CA LYS A 164 14.84 -17.71 -21.81
C LYS A 164 15.30 -17.24 -23.17
N LYS A 165 16.63 -17.24 -23.37
CA LYS A 165 17.23 -17.09 -24.69
C LYS A 165 17.29 -18.46 -25.34
N ASP A 166 17.01 -18.54 -26.64
CA ASP A 166 17.14 -19.79 -27.39
C ASP A 166 18.37 -20.58 -26.94
N ASN A 167 18.07 -21.71 -26.30
CA ASN A 167 18.95 -22.83 -25.95
C ASN A 167 19.96 -22.70 -24.80
N GLN A 168 20.22 -21.61 -24.11
CA GLN A 168 21.29 -21.71 -23.09
C GLN A 168 21.29 -20.82 -21.86
N SER A 169 20.49 -19.78 -21.71
CA SER A 169 20.54 -18.97 -20.50
C SER A 169 19.17 -18.51 -20.03
N GLU A 170 18.87 -18.80 -18.77
CA GLU A 170 17.70 -18.24 -18.10
C GLU A 170 18.11 -16.91 -17.46
N TYR A 171 17.39 -15.83 -17.80
CA TYR A 171 17.50 -14.55 -17.11
C TYR A 171 16.21 -14.32 -16.35
N SER A 172 16.31 -13.94 -15.09
CA SER A 172 15.14 -13.47 -14.36
C SER A 172 14.75 -12.09 -14.86
N LEU A 173 13.49 -11.93 -15.27
CA LEU A 173 12.95 -10.61 -15.67
C LEU A 173 12.98 -9.63 -14.48
N PHE A 174 12.93 -10.17 -13.27
CA PHE A 174 12.96 -9.42 -12.03
C PHE A 174 14.06 -9.96 -11.12
N SER A 175 14.82 -9.03 -10.54
CA SER A 175 15.67 -9.34 -9.39
C SER A 175 14.82 -9.32 -8.14
N PHE A 176 14.69 -10.46 -7.45
CA PHE A 176 13.91 -10.56 -6.22
C PHE A 176 14.81 -10.54 -5.00
N ASN A 177 14.51 -9.66 -4.06
CA ASN A 177 15.07 -9.70 -2.71
C ASN A 177 13.99 -10.09 -1.68
N ASP A 178 13.38 -11.24 -1.89
CA ASP A 178 12.30 -11.75 -1.03
C ASP A 178 12.75 -11.92 0.43
N LYS A 179 14.04 -12.15 0.69
CA LYS A 179 14.53 -12.42 2.04
C LYS A 179 14.34 -11.24 2.99
N LYS A 180 14.71 -10.03 2.57
CA LYS A 180 14.57 -8.84 3.43
C LYS A 180 13.11 -8.51 3.64
N PHE A 181 12.32 -8.43 2.58
CA PHE A 181 10.89 -8.17 2.65
C PHE A 181 10.19 -9.19 3.56
N ASN A 182 10.52 -10.47 3.40
CA ASN A 182 9.98 -11.54 4.21
C ASN A 182 10.30 -11.39 5.69
N ASN A 183 11.54 -11.04 6.02
CA ASN A 183 11.93 -10.79 7.41
C ASN A 183 11.14 -9.60 7.98
N ASP A 184 11.09 -8.48 7.26
CA ASP A 184 10.37 -7.28 7.68
C ASP A 184 8.87 -7.55 7.87
N LEU A 185 8.23 -8.31 6.96
CA LEU A 185 6.82 -8.70 7.06
C LEU A 185 6.58 -9.58 8.29
N LYS A 186 7.39 -10.63 8.46
CA LYS A 186 7.27 -11.55 9.57
C LYS A 186 7.47 -10.85 10.91
N GLU A 187 8.55 -10.09 11.06
CA GLU A 187 8.85 -9.33 12.27
C GLU A 187 7.71 -8.38 12.64
N THR A 188 7.11 -7.72 11.64
CA THR A 188 6.01 -6.78 11.88
C THR A 188 4.73 -7.50 12.31
N ILE A 189 4.39 -8.63 11.68
CA ILE A 189 3.22 -9.43 12.05
C ILE A 189 3.43 -10.06 13.45
N ASP A 190 4.62 -10.57 13.74
CA ASP A 190 4.92 -11.16 15.05
C ASP A 190 4.86 -10.10 16.17
N ALA A 191 5.39 -8.89 15.94
CA ALA A 191 5.28 -7.76 16.86
C ALA A 191 3.83 -7.35 17.09
N PHE A 192 3.03 -7.28 16.03
CA PHE A 192 1.60 -7.01 16.11
C PHE A 192 0.88 -8.07 16.93
N LYS A 193 1.07 -9.36 16.64
CA LYS A 193 0.41 -10.46 17.38
C LYS A 193 0.81 -10.47 18.85
N LYS A 194 2.07 -10.15 19.16
CA LYS A 194 2.55 -10.02 20.53
C LYS A 194 1.84 -8.91 21.27
N GLU A 195 1.79 -7.69 20.71
CA GLU A 195 1.13 -6.54 21.36
C GLU A 195 -0.35 -6.79 21.60
N ILE A 196 -1.04 -7.41 20.64
CA ILE A 196 -2.45 -7.76 20.77
C ILE A 196 -2.67 -8.78 21.90
N SER A 197 -1.80 -9.79 22.03
CA SER A 197 -1.91 -10.81 23.08
C SER A 197 -1.64 -10.25 24.47
N GLU A 198 -0.72 -9.31 24.61
CA GLU A 198 -0.38 -8.66 25.89
C GLU A 198 -1.48 -7.70 26.37
N ASN A 199 -2.22 -7.08 25.46
CA ASN A 199 -3.26 -6.12 25.80
C ASN A 199 -4.64 -6.74 26.05
N ASN A 200 -4.75 -8.08 26.21
CA ASN A 200 -6.03 -8.81 26.40
C ASN A 200 -7.11 -8.39 25.40
N SER A 201 -6.73 -8.18 24.17
CA SER A 201 -7.56 -7.59 23.15
C SER A 201 -8.71 -8.50 22.72
N THR A 202 -9.73 -7.89 22.17
CA THR A 202 -10.97 -8.50 21.68
C THR A 202 -10.73 -9.75 20.83
N PRO A 203 -11.56 -10.80 20.96
CA PRO A 203 -11.52 -11.91 20.01
C PRO A 203 -11.86 -11.41 18.59
N ASN A 204 -11.25 -12.03 17.58
CA ASN A 204 -11.48 -11.77 16.15
C ASN A 204 -10.87 -10.47 15.58
N ILE A 205 -9.66 -10.10 16.00
CA ILE A 205 -8.95 -9.00 15.40
C ILE A 205 -8.65 -9.30 13.93
N LYS A 206 -8.90 -8.28 13.10
CA LYS A 206 -8.64 -8.29 11.67
C LYS A 206 -7.60 -7.23 11.32
N PHE A 207 -6.88 -7.44 10.22
CA PHE A 207 -5.98 -6.43 9.72
C PHE A 207 -5.92 -6.36 8.19
N ILE A 208 -5.51 -5.19 7.73
CA ILE A 208 -5.26 -4.87 6.34
C ILE A 208 -3.75 -4.82 6.17
N LEU A 209 -3.22 -5.47 5.14
CA LEU A 209 -1.83 -5.31 4.73
C LEU A 209 -1.73 -4.20 3.68
N LEU A 210 -0.92 -3.18 3.96
CA LEU A 210 -0.54 -2.13 3.02
C LEU A 210 0.90 -2.40 2.56
N THR A 211 1.08 -2.71 1.28
CA THR A 211 2.39 -3.09 0.72
C THR A 211 2.64 -2.37 -0.60
N ASN A 212 3.91 -2.15 -0.95
CA ASN A 212 4.23 -1.66 -2.30
C ASN A 212 4.20 -2.78 -3.35
N ILE A 213 4.48 -4.01 -2.92
CA ILE A 213 4.46 -5.18 -3.80
C ILE A 213 3.27 -6.08 -3.49
N GLY A 214 2.66 -6.63 -4.53
CA GLY A 214 1.59 -7.60 -4.38
C GLY A 214 2.07 -9.05 -4.22
N PRO A 215 1.17 -9.98 -3.91
CA PRO A 215 1.47 -11.40 -3.86
C PRO A 215 1.68 -11.99 -5.25
N SER A 216 2.57 -12.98 -5.37
CA SER A 216 2.71 -13.72 -6.65
C SER A 216 1.46 -14.53 -6.98
N HIS A 217 1.33 -14.93 -8.23
CA HIS A 217 0.17 -15.69 -8.73
C HIS A 217 -1.20 -15.01 -8.51
N SER A 218 -1.20 -13.69 -8.34
CA SER A 218 -2.42 -12.88 -8.36
C SER A 218 -2.56 -12.19 -9.72
N PRO A 219 -3.76 -12.10 -10.30
CA PRO A 219 -4.00 -11.30 -11.50
C PRO A 219 -3.53 -9.85 -11.38
N THR A 220 -3.51 -9.32 -10.14
CA THR A 220 -3.07 -7.96 -9.84
C THR A 220 -1.55 -7.76 -9.92
N THR A 221 -0.78 -8.81 -10.17
CA THR A 221 0.68 -8.80 -10.31
C THR A 221 1.18 -9.48 -11.59
N PHE A 222 0.30 -9.88 -12.48
CA PHE A 222 0.70 -10.46 -13.76
C PHE A 222 1.11 -9.37 -14.75
N LEU A 223 2.25 -9.57 -15.38
CA LEU A 223 2.67 -8.82 -16.56
C LEU A 223 2.42 -9.69 -17.80
N ILE A 224 1.70 -9.13 -18.75
CA ILE A 224 1.40 -9.80 -20.01
C ILE A 224 2.39 -9.27 -21.06
N ASN A 225 3.16 -10.16 -21.65
CA ASN A 225 3.85 -9.84 -22.88
C ASN A 225 2.91 -10.09 -24.05
N GLU A 226 2.31 -9.05 -24.58
CA GLU A 226 1.32 -9.12 -25.67
C GLU A 226 1.88 -9.78 -26.94
N LYS A 227 3.19 -9.65 -27.18
CA LYS A 227 3.83 -10.23 -28.38
C LYS A 227 4.00 -11.75 -28.31
N GLU A 228 4.12 -12.31 -27.11
CA GLU A 228 4.46 -13.71 -26.92
C GLU A 228 3.38 -14.51 -26.17
N HIS A 229 2.28 -13.87 -25.78
CA HIS A 229 1.20 -14.49 -24.97
C HIS A 229 1.67 -15.16 -23.66
N ASN A 230 2.80 -14.71 -23.13
CA ASN A 230 3.37 -15.21 -21.89
C ASN A 230 3.05 -14.31 -20.72
N MET A 231 2.78 -14.89 -19.56
CA MET A 231 2.55 -14.15 -18.31
C MET A 231 3.71 -14.37 -17.35
N CYS A 232 4.20 -13.31 -16.73
CA CYS A 232 5.08 -13.40 -15.58
C CYS A 232 4.45 -12.66 -14.39
N SER A 233 4.88 -13.00 -13.17
CA SER A 233 4.40 -12.34 -11.96
C SER A 233 5.50 -11.46 -11.38
N SER A 234 5.17 -10.18 -11.14
CA SER A 234 6.03 -9.25 -10.40
C SER A 234 5.85 -9.37 -8.88
N GLY A 235 5.00 -10.26 -8.41
CA GLY A 235 4.64 -10.39 -7.00
C GLY A 235 5.59 -11.27 -6.18
N SER A 236 5.52 -11.13 -4.86
CA SER A 236 6.25 -11.91 -3.88
C SER A 236 5.56 -13.27 -3.62
N LYS A 237 6.34 -14.36 -3.78
CA LYS A 237 5.86 -15.71 -3.42
C LYS A 237 5.66 -15.85 -1.91
N ARG A 238 6.47 -15.14 -1.12
CA ARG A 238 6.35 -15.22 0.33
C ARG A 238 5.12 -14.49 0.83
N LEU A 239 4.87 -13.28 0.33
CA LEU A 239 3.64 -12.55 0.65
C LEU A 239 2.40 -13.40 0.31
N GLN A 240 2.41 -14.10 -0.82
CA GLN A 240 1.34 -15.04 -1.19
C GLN A 240 1.15 -16.14 -0.13
N SER A 241 2.25 -16.76 0.33
CA SER A 241 2.18 -17.81 1.36
C SER A 241 1.68 -17.26 2.68
N ASP A 242 2.20 -16.13 3.14
CA ASP A 242 1.82 -15.51 4.41
C ASP A 242 0.34 -15.08 4.40
N ILE A 243 -0.15 -14.53 3.28
CA ILE A 243 -1.58 -14.25 3.10
C ILE A 243 -2.40 -15.54 3.17
N ALA A 244 -1.99 -16.58 2.48
CA ALA A 244 -2.72 -17.84 2.46
C ALA A 244 -2.76 -18.52 3.84
N GLU A 245 -1.68 -18.42 4.63
CA GLU A 245 -1.59 -18.97 5.98
C GLU A 245 -2.45 -18.19 7.00
N ASN A 246 -2.54 -16.86 6.85
CA ASN A 246 -3.23 -15.97 7.78
C ASN A 246 -4.53 -15.39 7.18
N SER A 247 -5.14 -16.02 6.19
CA SER A 247 -6.29 -15.49 5.45
C SER A 247 -7.53 -15.21 6.32
N LYS A 248 -7.64 -15.86 7.48
CA LYS A 248 -8.72 -15.60 8.43
C LYS A 248 -8.54 -14.28 9.21
N GLU A 249 -7.31 -13.81 9.35
CA GLU A 249 -6.96 -12.58 10.08
C GLU A 249 -6.79 -11.41 9.10
N ILE A 250 -6.23 -11.69 7.90
CA ILE A 250 -5.99 -10.70 6.85
C ILE A 250 -7.25 -10.54 6.01
N LEU A 251 -7.95 -9.42 6.17
CA LEU A 251 -9.12 -9.11 5.35
C LEU A 251 -8.74 -8.68 3.93
N LEU A 252 -7.66 -7.91 3.83
CA LEU A 252 -7.30 -7.23 2.60
C LEU A 252 -5.78 -7.06 2.51
N ASN A 253 -5.24 -7.23 1.33
CA ASN A 253 -3.94 -6.70 0.94
C ASN A 253 -4.14 -5.63 -0.14
N VAL A 254 -3.74 -4.41 0.16
CA VAL A 254 -3.66 -3.31 -0.81
C VAL A 254 -2.21 -3.17 -1.23
N HIS A 255 -1.96 -3.18 -2.54
CA HIS A 255 -0.60 -3.05 -3.06
C HIS A 255 -0.52 -2.17 -4.29
N GLY A 256 0.67 -1.68 -4.59
CA GLY A 256 1.03 -0.97 -5.82
C GLY A 256 2.13 -1.69 -6.58
N GLY A 257 2.99 -0.93 -7.25
CA GLY A 257 4.23 -1.40 -7.85
C GLY A 257 4.09 -2.47 -8.95
N SER A 258 2.89 -2.66 -9.47
CA SER A 258 2.60 -3.59 -10.57
C SER A 258 1.86 -2.85 -11.67
N PRO A 259 2.58 -2.18 -12.57
CA PRO A 259 2.01 -1.37 -13.64
C PRO A 259 0.99 -2.15 -14.49
N ASN A 260 -0.06 -1.48 -14.92
CA ASN A 260 -1.12 -2.01 -15.79
C ASN A 260 -1.94 -3.18 -15.18
N ASN A 261 -1.80 -3.45 -13.87
CA ASN A 261 -2.51 -4.56 -13.21
C ASN A 261 -3.56 -4.07 -12.21
N LYS A 262 -4.21 -2.93 -12.51
CA LYS A 262 -5.38 -2.49 -11.75
C LYS A 262 -6.39 -3.61 -11.65
N GLY A 263 -6.81 -3.98 -10.45
CA GLY A 263 -7.74 -5.08 -10.29
C GLY A 263 -8.00 -5.51 -8.86
N VAL A 264 -8.93 -6.44 -8.74
CA VAL A 264 -9.28 -7.12 -7.49
C VAL A 264 -9.19 -8.61 -7.72
N SER A 265 -8.61 -9.32 -6.77
CA SER A 265 -8.54 -10.79 -6.76
C SER A 265 -8.65 -11.33 -5.34
N MET A 266 -8.52 -12.64 -5.16
CA MET A 266 -8.58 -13.27 -3.84
C MET A 266 -7.49 -14.32 -3.69
N ILE A 267 -6.96 -14.43 -2.48
CA ILE A 267 -6.15 -15.55 -2.03
C ILE A 267 -6.85 -16.12 -0.80
N ARG A 268 -7.51 -17.28 -0.94
CA ARG A 268 -8.43 -17.83 0.06
C ARG A 268 -9.48 -16.78 0.46
N ASP A 269 -9.55 -16.40 1.75
CA ASP A 269 -10.52 -15.44 2.28
C ASP A 269 -10.04 -13.98 2.21
N THR A 270 -8.78 -13.76 1.83
CA THR A 270 -8.19 -12.42 1.74
C THR A 270 -8.41 -11.81 0.36
N VAL A 271 -8.95 -10.62 0.33
CA VAL A 271 -9.07 -9.81 -0.90
C VAL A 271 -7.74 -9.14 -1.22
N ILE A 272 -7.37 -9.11 -2.49
CA ILE A 272 -6.15 -8.47 -3.00
C ILE A 272 -6.57 -7.34 -3.93
N VAL A 273 -6.07 -6.13 -3.69
CA VAL A 273 -6.41 -4.94 -4.48
C VAL A 273 -5.16 -4.24 -4.97
N ASN A 274 -5.11 -4.02 -6.27
CA ASN A 274 -4.21 -3.05 -6.89
C ASN A 274 -5.06 -1.89 -7.44
N PRO A 275 -4.99 -0.68 -6.85
CA PRO A 275 -5.77 0.46 -7.32
C PRO A 275 -5.34 0.96 -8.70
N GLY A 276 -4.18 0.52 -9.18
CA GLY A 276 -3.56 1.01 -10.40
C GLY A 276 -2.72 2.27 -10.16
N GLU A 277 -2.11 2.75 -11.23
CA GLU A 277 -1.20 3.90 -11.21
C GLU A 277 -2.00 5.22 -11.20
N LEU A 278 -1.84 6.04 -10.16
CA LEU A 278 -2.49 7.35 -10.12
C LEU A 278 -1.93 8.29 -11.21
N GLU A 279 -0.69 8.12 -11.63
CA GLU A 279 -0.13 8.87 -12.78
C GLU A 279 -0.90 8.67 -14.09
N LYS A 280 -1.73 7.62 -14.16
CA LYS A 280 -2.64 7.33 -15.26
C LYS A 280 -4.11 7.61 -14.91
N GLY A 281 -4.36 8.24 -13.77
CA GLY A 281 -5.68 8.55 -13.28
C GLY A 281 -6.37 7.41 -12.52
N ASN A 282 -5.71 6.29 -12.27
CA ASN A 282 -6.31 5.15 -11.58
C ASN A 282 -6.29 5.31 -10.06
N PHE A 283 -7.39 4.94 -9.41
CA PHE A 283 -7.52 4.84 -7.96
C PHE A 283 -8.63 3.86 -7.59
N ALA A 284 -8.79 3.57 -6.30
CA ALA A 284 -9.90 2.74 -5.84
C ALA A 284 -10.53 3.31 -4.57
N ILE A 285 -11.79 2.96 -4.34
CA ILE A 285 -12.55 3.27 -3.13
C ILE A 285 -12.89 1.95 -2.46
N LEU A 286 -12.51 1.83 -1.20
CA LEU A 286 -12.84 0.71 -0.34
C LEU A 286 -13.89 1.15 0.66
N GLU A 287 -14.99 0.42 0.72
CA GLU A 287 -15.98 0.54 1.79
C GLU A 287 -15.98 -0.73 2.64
N MET A 288 -15.89 -0.55 3.93
CA MET A 288 -15.91 -1.62 4.93
C MET A 288 -17.05 -1.37 5.90
N GLU A 289 -17.63 -2.45 6.42
CA GLU A 289 -18.68 -2.37 7.44
C GLU A 289 -18.56 -3.52 8.44
N ARG A 290 -19.20 -3.35 9.60
CA ARG A 290 -19.38 -4.44 10.56
C ARG A 290 -20.56 -5.30 10.15
N ASP A 291 -20.35 -6.62 10.10
CA ASP A 291 -21.42 -7.56 9.81
C ASP A 291 -22.25 -7.83 11.08
N ALA A 292 -23.46 -7.31 11.12
CA ALA A 292 -24.37 -7.53 12.24
C ALA A 292 -24.78 -9.01 12.41
N MET A 293 -24.65 -9.83 11.35
CA MET A 293 -24.99 -11.25 11.38
C MET A 293 -23.81 -12.14 11.78
N ASP A 294 -22.55 -11.63 11.64
CA ASP A 294 -21.33 -12.35 11.99
C ASP A 294 -20.62 -11.67 13.16
N ASN A 295 -21.24 -11.67 14.33
CA ASN A 295 -20.67 -11.16 15.57
C ASN A 295 -20.01 -9.77 15.44
N TYR A 296 -20.54 -8.91 14.58
CA TYR A 296 -19.99 -7.60 14.26
C TYR A 296 -18.54 -7.62 13.73
N ASN A 297 -18.13 -8.70 13.10
CA ASN A 297 -16.82 -8.78 12.42
C ASN A 297 -16.76 -7.78 11.27
N TRP A 298 -15.56 -7.28 10.99
CA TRP A 298 -15.31 -6.45 9.83
C TRP A 298 -15.39 -7.28 8.54
N LYS A 299 -16.09 -6.72 7.55
CA LYS A 299 -16.12 -7.25 6.18
C LYS A 299 -15.95 -6.13 5.16
N ILE A 300 -15.50 -6.50 4.00
CA ILE A 300 -15.48 -5.60 2.84
C ILE A 300 -16.90 -5.53 2.29
N LYS A 301 -17.46 -4.31 2.25
CA LYS A 301 -18.78 -4.05 1.68
C LYS A 301 -18.68 -3.86 0.17
N ASN A 302 -17.71 -3.05 -0.27
CA ASN A 302 -17.57 -2.70 -1.67
C ASN A 302 -16.12 -2.29 -1.99
N ILE A 303 -15.69 -2.55 -3.23
CA ILE A 303 -14.45 -2.03 -3.82
C ILE A 303 -14.78 -1.51 -5.20
N GLU A 304 -14.57 -0.22 -5.41
CA GLU A 304 -14.76 0.42 -6.70
C GLU A 304 -13.42 0.83 -7.31
N LEU A 305 -13.06 0.25 -8.42
CA LEU A 305 -11.93 0.71 -9.24
C LEU A 305 -12.38 1.88 -10.11
N LYS A 306 -11.69 3.00 -10.01
CA LYS A 306 -12.02 4.26 -10.68
C LYS A 306 -10.90 4.70 -11.61
N GLU A 307 -11.25 5.63 -12.50
CA GLU A 307 -10.31 6.29 -13.39
C GLU A 307 -10.75 7.75 -13.58
N LEU A 308 -9.79 8.66 -13.46
CA LEU A 308 -9.97 10.08 -13.77
C LEU A 308 -9.89 10.27 -15.28
N ILE A 309 -10.88 10.89 -15.84
CA ILE A 309 -10.95 11.18 -17.28
C ILE A 309 -10.27 12.51 -17.58
#